data_97209647e3862a7c91d9c96fb08648b6
#
_entry.id   97209647e3862a7c91d9c96fb08648b6
#
_cell.length_a   1.000
_cell.length_b   1.000
_cell.length_c   1.000
_cell.angle_alpha   90.00
_cell.angle_beta   90.00
_cell.angle_gamma   90.00
#
_symmetry.space_group_name_H-M   'P 1'
#
loop_
_entity.id
_entity.type
_entity.pdbx_description
1 polymer ?
#
loop_
_entity_poly.entity_id
_entity_poly.type
_entity_poly.pdbx_seq_one_letter_code
_entity_poly.pdbx_strand_id
1 'polypeptide(L)'
;YSDFDLLNSQETMSLYQEMNDKGYFGVTKSLYGRRSGIYYQLYKAVSTVNPATGTYYLPNTPDAKMDFLRKREYANTDWFKLLFTMNPTTNHMITLSGGGKNTATYASLGFYHDAGWTIADKVSRFTANVKNTFYINDKLTATLTAQGNIRSQKAPGTMPQRKNNALGVFERDFDINPFSYALGTS
;
A
#
# COMPACT_ATOMS: atom_id res chain seq x y z
N TYR A 1 0.12 16.58 4.60
CA TYR A 1 0.59 15.70 3.51
C TYR A 1 0.31 16.26 2.11
N SER A 2 -0.11 17.50 2.01
CA SER A 2 -0.29 18.22 0.75
C SER A 2 1.00 18.90 0.23
N ASP A 3 2.12 18.70 0.89
CA ASP A 3 3.34 19.48 0.66
C ASP A 3 4.42 18.73 -0.13
N PHE A 4 4.03 17.67 -0.83
CA PHE A 4 4.94 17.06 -1.81
C PHE A 4 4.77 17.79 -3.14
N ASP A 5 5.76 18.57 -3.52
CA ASP A 5 5.92 19.07 -4.89
C ASP A 5 6.22 17.88 -5.81
N LEU A 6 5.18 17.20 -6.24
CA LEU A 6 5.29 16.13 -7.20
C LEU A 6 5.20 16.71 -8.61
N LEU A 7 6.01 16.18 -9.51
CA LEU A 7 5.88 16.47 -10.93
C LEU A 7 4.47 16.14 -11.41
N ASN A 8 3.82 17.05 -12.10
CA ASN A 8 2.55 16.79 -12.74
C ASN A 8 2.71 15.84 -13.94
N SER A 9 1.62 15.43 -14.58
CA SER A 9 1.67 14.49 -15.70
C SER A 9 2.49 15.00 -16.87
N GLN A 10 2.44 16.30 -17.19
CA GLN A 10 3.22 16.90 -18.27
C GLN A 10 4.71 16.88 -17.98
N GLU A 11 5.09 17.29 -16.77
CA GLU A 11 6.49 17.29 -16.33
C GLU A 11 7.05 15.86 -16.28
N THR A 12 6.26 14.92 -15.76
CA THR A 12 6.63 13.51 -15.73
C THR A 12 6.77 12.95 -17.15
N MET A 13 5.87 13.32 -18.07
CA MET A 13 5.96 12.89 -19.47
C MET A 13 7.22 13.45 -20.14
N SER A 14 7.53 14.72 -19.94
CA SER A 14 8.73 15.36 -20.48
C SER A 14 10.01 14.68 -19.99
N LEU A 15 10.06 14.37 -18.69
CA LEU A 15 11.17 13.63 -18.10
C LEU A 15 11.28 12.22 -18.71
N TYR A 16 10.16 11.53 -18.85
CA TYR A 16 10.15 10.18 -19.43
C TYR A 16 10.53 10.17 -20.90
N GLN A 17 10.13 11.18 -21.65
CA GLN A 17 10.56 11.33 -23.04
C GLN A 17 12.07 11.54 -23.14
N GLU A 18 12.63 12.43 -22.34
CA GLU A 18 14.08 12.64 -22.28
C GLU A 18 14.84 11.36 -21.89
N MET A 19 14.34 10.63 -20.89
CA MET A 19 14.92 9.36 -20.46
C MET A 19 14.86 8.30 -21.57
N ASN A 20 13.76 8.26 -22.34
CA ASN A 20 13.62 7.36 -23.47
C ASN A 20 14.60 7.72 -24.60
N ASP A 21 14.72 8.98 -24.94
CA ASP A 21 15.61 9.47 -26.01
C ASP A 21 17.09 9.24 -25.68
N LYS A 22 17.44 9.34 -24.41
CA LYS A 22 18.78 9.00 -23.89
C LYS A 22 19.00 7.48 -23.70
N GLY A 23 18.00 6.64 -23.98
CA GLY A 23 18.10 5.19 -23.86
C GLY A 23 18.07 4.65 -22.44
N TYR A 24 17.69 5.47 -21.45
CA TYR A 24 17.56 5.02 -20.05
C TYR A 24 16.35 4.10 -19.84
N PHE A 25 15.29 4.26 -20.64
CA PHE A 25 14.18 3.33 -20.71
C PHE A 25 14.43 2.22 -21.71
N GLY A 26 15.14 1.22 -21.31
CA GLY A 26 15.11 -0.02 -22.05
C GLY A 26 13.82 -0.77 -21.77
N VAL A 27 12.73 -0.50 -22.52
CA VAL A 27 11.44 -1.23 -22.39
C VAL A 27 11.65 -2.74 -22.42
N THR A 28 12.69 -3.20 -23.09
CA THR A 28 13.08 -4.62 -23.16
C THR A 28 14.12 -5.03 -22.11
N LYS A 29 14.80 -4.09 -21.48
CA LYS A 29 15.96 -4.34 -20.63
C LYS A 29 15.77 -3.98 -19.17
N SER A 30 14.94 -2.96 -18.86
CA SER A 30 14.68 -2.59 -17.48
C SER A 30 13.46 -3.33 -16.92
N LEU A 31 13.51 -3.70 -15.65
CA LEU A 31 12.39 -4.34 -14.95
C LEU A 31 11.13 -3.48 -14.98
N TYR A 32 11.29 -2.19 -14.82
CA TYR A 32 10.19 -1.22 -14.87
C TYR A 32 9.62 -1.05 -16.28
N GLY A 33 10.48 -1.01 -17.31
CA GLY A 33 10.04 -0.85 -18.68
C GLY A 33 9.38 -2.09 -19.28
N ARG A 34 9.51 -3.27 -18.66
CA ARG A 34 8.92 -4.51 -19.19
C ARG A 34 7.49 -4.75 -18.77
N ARG A 35 7.04 -4.18 -17.66
CA ARG A 35 5.78 -4.57 -17.02
C ARG A 35 4.85 -3.42 -16.72
N SER A 36 5.32 -2.17 -16.81
CA SER A 36 4.56 -1.03 -16.34
C SER A 36 4.89 0.30 -17.01
N GLY A 37 4.00 1.23 -16.79
CA GLY A 37 4.12 2.60 -17.25
C GLY A 37 3.70 2.81 -18.69
N ILE A 38 3.64 4.08 -19.07
CA ILE A 38 3.12 4.53 -20.36
C ILE A 38 3.90 3.99 -21.55
N TYR A 39 5.21 3.89 -21.43
CA TYR A 39 6.05 3.37 -22.51
C TYR A 39 5.90 1.87 -22.72
N TYR A 40 5.61 1.12 -21.66
CA TYR A 40 5.25 -0.28 -21.78
C TYR A 40 3.89 -0.45 -22.45
N GLN A 41 2.91 0.37 -22.10
CA GLN A 41 1.60 0.37 -22.76
C GLN A 41 1.74 0.72 -24.22
N LEU A 42 2.54 1.73 -24.56
CA LEU A 42 2.84 2.11 -25.92
C LEU A 42 3.50 0.96 -26.68
N TYR A 43 4.54 0.34 -26.10
CA TYR A 43 5.19 -0.83 -26.69
C TYR A 43 4.21 -1.95 -26.97
N LYS A 44 3.37 -2.29 -26.00
CA LYS A 44 2.33 -3.30 -26.19
C LYS A 44 1.36 -2.94 -27.31
N ALA A 45 0.91 -1.70 -27.35
CA ALA A 45 -0.05 -1.24 -28.35
C ALA A 45 0.47 -1.35 -29.78
N VAL A 46 1.77 -1.07 -29.99
CA VAL A 46 2.40 -1.15 -31.32
C VAL A 46 2.93 -2.54 -31.69
N SER A 47 3.01 -3.46 -30.71
CA SER A 47 3.56 -4.83 -30.92
C SER A 47 2.54 -5.94 -30.80
N THR A 48 1.33 -5.68 -30.32
CA THR A 48 0.28 -6.66 -30.13
C THR A 48 -0.81 -6.48 -31.16
N VAL A 49 -1.18 -7.56 -31.82
CA VAL A 49 -2.28 -7.57 -32.80
C VAL A 49 -3.61 -7.67 -32.07
N ASN A 50 -4.56 -6.82 -32.42
CA ASN A 50 -5.94 -6.92 -31.96
C ASN A 50 -6.63 -8.10 -32.66
N PRO A 51 -7.08 -9.10 -31.92
CA PRO A 51 -7.69 -10.30 -32.52
C PRO A 51 -9.00 -10.02 -33.26
N ALA A 52 -9.68 -8.92 -32.92
CA ALA A 52 -10.95 -8.56 -33.57
C ALA A 52 -10.76 -7.90 -34.93
N THR A 53 -9.66 -7.20 -35.17
CA THR A 53 -9.40 -6.44 -36.39
C THR A 53 -8.26 -7.00 -37.24
N GLY A 54 -7.42 -7.88 -36.68
CA GLY A 54 -6.22 -8.40 -37.34
C GLY A 54 -5.09 -7.36 -37.52
N THR A 55 -5.24 -6.15 -36.96
CA THR A 55 -4.24 -5.07 -37.03
C THR A 55 -3.64 -4.81 -35.65
N TYR A 56 -2.51 -4.13 -35.59
CA TYR A 56 -1.96 -3.68 -34.30
C TYR A 56 -2.92 -2.73 -33.59
N TYR A 57 -2.95 -2.77 -32.25
CA TYR A 57 -3.76 -1.84 -31.45
C TYR A 57 -3.42 -0.37 -31.73
N LEU A 58 -2.18 -0.09 -32.07
CA LEU A 58 -1.72 1.23 -32.47
C LEU A 58 -0.76 1.08 -33.66
N PRO A 59 -0.92 1.90 -34.72
CA PRO A 59 0.06 1.96 -35.80
C PRO A 59 1.44 2.32 -35.28
N ASN A 60 2.47 1.66 -35.79
CA ASN A 60 3.85 1.91 -35.37
C ASN A 60 4.45 3.12 -36.11
N THR A 61 3.74 4.24 -36.13
CA THR A 61 4.14 5.50 -36.73
C THR A 61 4.49 6.54 -35.66
N PRO A 62 5.38 7.51 -35.94
CA PRO A 62 5.71 8.56 -34.97
C PRO A 62 4.46 9.33 -34.51
N ASP A 63 3.57 9.69 -35.43
CA ASP A 63 2.37 10.46 -35.13
C ASP A 63 1.42 9.70 -34.20
N ALA A 64 1.15 8.43 -34.50
CA ALA A 64 0.28 7.61 -33.66
C ALA A 64 0.84 7.43 -32.23
N LYS A 65 2.16 7.27 -32.12
CA LYS A 65 2.83 7.19 -30.81
C LYS A 65 2.74 8.52 -30.07
N MET A 66 2.94 9.63 -30.73
CA MET A 66 2.83 10.95 -30.13
C MET A 66 1.41 11.24 -29.67
N ASP A 67 0.40 10.91 -30.46
CA ASP A 67 -1.00 11.06 -30.08
C ASP A 67 -1.37 10.18 -28.88
N PHE A 68 -0.81 8.98 -28.81
CA PHE A 68 -1.00 8.09 -27.67
C PHE A 68 -0.43 8.69 -26.39
N LEU A 69 0.76 9.28 -26.44
CA LEU A 69 1.39 9.93 -25.29
C LEU A 69 0.65 11.20 -24.88
N ARG A 70 0.26 12.04 -25.85
CA ARG A 70 -0.47 13.30 -25.60
C ARG A 70 -1.80 13.08 -24.87
N LYS A 71 -2.55 12.05 -25.20
CA LYS A 71 -3.82 11.72 -24.52
C LYS A 71 -3.65 11.49 -23.03
N ARG A 72 -2.46 11.16 -22.58
CA ARG A 72 -2.15 10.83 -21.19
C ARG A 72 -1.38 11.92 -20.43
N GLU A 73 -0.90 12.91 -21.17
CA GLU A 73 -0.14 14.03 -20.64
C GLU A 73 -0.91 14.86 -19.61
N TYR A 74 -2.23 14.87 -19.71
CA TYR A 74 -3.10 15.63 -18.82
C TYR A 74 -3.88 14.78 -17.83
N ALA A 75 -3.50 13.54 -17.60
CA ALA A 75 -4.22 12.65 -16.70
C ALA A 75 -4.24 13.15 -15.25
N ASN A 76 -3.12 13.69 -14.77
CA ASN A 76 -2.96 14.29 -13.43
C ASN A 76 -3.60 13.46 -12.30
N THR A 77 -3.45 12.14 -12.36
CA THR A 77 -3.98 11.26 -11.35
C THR A 77 -3.12 11.31 -10.10
N ASP A 78 -3.62 11.91 -9.06
CA ASP A 78 -2.97 11.94 -7.76
C ASP A 78 -3.15 10.60 -7.03
N TRP A 79 -2.23 9.70 -7.26
CA TRP A 79 -2.24 8.37 -6.63
C TRP A 79 -2.10 8.42 -5.13
N PHE A 80 -1.40 9.44 -4.62
CA PHE A 80 -1.27 9.58 -3.19
C PHE A 80 -2.64 9.82 -2.54
N LYS A 81 -3.43 10.75 -3.08
CA LYS A 81 -4.79 11.00 -2.59
C LYS A 81 -5.73 9.82 -2.80
N LEU A 82 -5.53 9.04 -3.86
CA LEU A 82 -6.37 7.88 -4.14
C LEU A 82 -6.06 6.69 -3.23
N LEU A 83 -4.80 6.47 -2.91
CA LEU A 83 -4.36 5.27 -2.18
C LEU A 83 -4.25 5.49 -0.68
N PHE A 84 -3.97 6.72 -0.27
CA PHE A 84 -3.75 7.04 1.14
C PHE A 84 -4.88 7.89 1.69
N THR A 85 -5.32 7.52 2.85
CA THR A 85 -6.33 8.28 3.60
C THR A 85 -5.76 8.66 4.95
N MET A 86 -6.11 9.85 5.42
CA MET A 86 -5.78 10.26 6.78
C MET A 86 -6.79 9.61 7.71
N ASN A 87 -6.38 8.55 8.38
CA ASN A 87 -7.23 7.82 9.30
C ASN A 87 -6.69 7.95 10.73
N PRO A 88 -7.49 8.42 11.67
CA PRO A 88 -7.07 8.50 13.05
C PRO A 88 -6.99 7.10 13.67
N THR A 89 -5.91 6.86 14.37
CA THR A 89 -5.79 5.72 15.26
C THR A 89 -6.48 6.04 16.58
N THR A 90 -7.33 5.15 17.05
CA THR A 90 -8.02 5.30 18.33
C THR A 90 -7.61 4.19 19.30
N ASN A 91 -7.37 4.56 20.54
CA ASN A 91 -7.07 3.61 21.61
C ASN A 91 -7.86 3.99 22.86
N HIS A 92 -8.73 3.11 23.26
CA HIS A 92 -9.56 3.27 24.46
C HIS A 92 -9.19 2.20 25.46
N MET A 93 -8.98 2.58 26.71
CA MET A 93 -8.70 1.64 27.79
C MET A 93 -9.50 2.01 29.02
N ILE A 94 -10.16 1.03 29.58
CA ILE A 94 -10.85 1.12 30.86
C ILE A 94 -10.12 0.22 31.85
N THR A 95 -9.76 0.74 32.99
CA THR A 95 -9.15 0.02 34.08
C THR A 95 -10.01 0.10 35.34
N LEU A 96 -10.14 -1.01 35.99
CA LEU A 96 -10.79 -1.12 37.28
C LEU A 96 -9.82 -1.76 38.26
N SER A 97 -9.64 -1.14 39.42
CA SER A 97 -8.88 -1.71 40.50
C SER A 97 -9.66 -1.57 41.81
N GLY A 98 -9.60 -2.60 42.59
CA GLY A 98 -10.27 -2.64 43.89
C GLY A 98 -9.69 -3.73 44.76
N GLY A 99 -9.93 -3.66 46.03
CA GLY A 99 -9.45 -4.70 46.95
C GLY A 99 -9.98 -4.51 48.34
N GLY A 100 -9.75 -5.51 49.11
CA GLY A 100 -10.06 -5.57 50.55
C GLY A 100 -8.87 -6.09 51.35
N LYS A 101 -9.12 -6.43 52.58
CA LYS A 101 -8.06 -6.90 53.50
C LYS A 101 -7.32 -8.13 52.98
N ASN A 102 -8.02 -9.02 52.26
CA ASN A 102 -7.49 -10.32 51.83
C ASN A 102 -7.42 -10.48 50.31
N THR A 103 -7.83 -9.47 49.53
CA THR A 103 -7.85 -9.57 48.08
C THR A 103 -7.52 -8.23 47.41
N ALA A 104 -6.81 -8.28 46.30
CA ALA A 104 -6.62 -7.15 45.40
C ALA A 104 -6.94 -7.58 43.97
N THR A 105 -7.81 -6.85 43.33
CA THR A 105 -8.27 -7.13 41.96
C THR A 105 -7.89 -5.98 41.04
N TYR A 106 -7.37 -6.30 39.86
CA TYR A 106 -7.14 -5.39 38.77
C TYR A 106 -7.77 -5.99 37.53
N ALA A 107 -8.53 -5.21 36.84
CA ALA A 107 -9.08 -5.59 35.54
C ALA A 107 -8.87 -4.45 34.53
N SER A 108 -8.57 -4.75 33.28
CA SER A 108 -8.49 -3.79 32.21
C SER A 108 -9.11 -4.34 30.94
N LEU A 109 -9.82 -3.46 30.24
CA LEU A 109 -10.35 -3.70 28.90
C LEU A 109 -9.81 -2.62 27.97
N GLY A 110 -9.23 -3.05 26.85
CA GLY A 110 -8.67 -2.16 25.84
C GLY A 110 -9.29 -2.43 24.49
N PHE A 111 -9.59 -1.36 23.78
CA PHE A 111 -10.00 -1.39 22.37
C PHE A 111 -9.08 -0.49 21.57
N TYR A 112 -8.41 -1.07 20.60
CA TYR A 112 -7.54 -0.38 19.65
C TYR A 112 -8.13 -0.52 18.26
N HIS A 113 -8.24 0.60 17.55
CA HIS A 113 -8.64 0.63 16.15
C HIS A 113 -7.71 1.52 15.36
N ASP A 114 -7.18 0.97 14.28
CA ASP A 114 -6.34 1.65 13.31
C ASP A 114 -6.93 1.39 11.92
N ALA A 115 -7.37 2.43 11.27
CA ALA A 115 -7.94 2.33 9.94
C ALA A 115 -6.86 2.26 8.83
N GLY A 116 -5.58 2.31 9.21
CA GLY A 116 -4.45 2.23 8.28
C GLY A 116 -4.27 3.48 7.42
N TRP A 117 -3.18 3.51 6.68
CA TRP A 117 -2.87 4.62 5.77
C TRP A 117 -3.42 4.39 4.37
N THR A 118 -3.61 3.13 4.01
CA THR A 118 -4.13 2.76 2.69
C THR A 118 -5.59 2.38 2.77
N ILE A 119 -6.32 2.65 1.69
CA ILE A 119 -7.68 2.13 1.56
C ILE A 119 -7.67 0.61 1.72
N ALA A 120 -8.50 0.07 2.57
CA ALA A 120 -8.61 -1.36 2.88
C ALA A 120 -7.61 -1.92 3.91
N ASP A 121 -6.74 -1.14 4.49
CA ASP A 121 -5.95 -1.58 5.64
C ASP A 121 -6.67 -1.20 6.94
N LYS A 122 -7.01 -2.19 7.75
CA LYS A 122 -7.70 -1.97 9.04
C LYS A 122 -7.21 -2.98 10.06
N VAL A 123 -6.92 -2.50 11.25
CA VAL A 123 -6.61 -3.35 12.41
C VAL A 123 -7.51 -2.97 13.56
N SER A 124 -8.20 -3.96 14.11
CA SER A 124 -8.92 -3.80 15.36
C SER A 124 -8.43 -4.84 16.35
N ARG A 125 -8.16 -4.42 17.57
CA ARG A 125 -7.70 -5.30 18.63
C ARG A 125 -8.49 -5.02 19.92
N PHE A 126 -9.06 -6.06 20.44
CA PHE A 126 -9.67 -6.06 21.78
C PHE A 126 -8.74 -6.81 22.73
N THR A 127 -8.48 -6.25 23.90
CA THR A 127 -7.59 -6.82 24.90
C THR A 127 -8.31 -6.82 26.25
N ALA A 128 -8.26 -7.93 26.95
CA ALA A 128 -8.79 -8.05 28.31
C ALA A 128 -7.71 -8.62 29.23
N ASN A 129 -7.53 -8.02 30.38
CA ASN A 129 -6.66 -8.52 31.44
C ASN A 129 -7.41 -8.50 32.75
N VAL A 130 -7.23 -9.58 33.51
CA VAL A 130 -7.71 -9.67 34.88
C VAL A 130 -6.57 -10.23 35.73
N LYS A 131 -6.27 -9.56 36.82
CA LYS A 131 -5.31 -10.03 37.83
C LYS A 131 -5.99 -9.97 39.18
N ASN A 132 -6.02 -11.11 39.84
CA ASN A 132 -6.56 -11.21 41.20
C ASN A 132 -5.47 -11.76 42.12
N THR A 133 -5.23 -11.06 43.22
CA THR A 133 -4.25 -11.44 44.24
C THR A 133 -5.00 -11.74 45.51
N PHE A 134 -4.77 -12.93 46.09
CA PHE A 134 -5.34 -13.39 47.32
C PHE A 134 -4.25 -13.45 48.39
N TYR A 135 -4.43 -12.71 49.45
CA TYR A 135 -3.59 -12.78 50.66
C TYR A 135 -4.17 -13.82 51.61
N ILE A 136 -3.70 -15.06 51.53
CA ILE A 136 -4.25 -16.17 52.25
C ILE A 136 -3.86 -16.08 53.74
N ASN A 137 -2.62 -15.77 53.99
CA ASN A 137 -2.08 -15.47 55.32
C ASN A 137 -0.78 -14.66 55.18
N ASP A 138 -0.13 -14.33 56.28
CA ASP A 138 1.09 -13.49 56.31
C ASP A 138 2.29 -14.07 55.53
N LYS A 139 2.23 -15.37 55.22
CA LYS A 139 3.30 -16.10 54.51
C LYS A 139 2.92 -16.59 53.14
N LEU A 140 1.64 -16.53 52.78
CA LEU A 140 1.13 -17.12 51.54
C LEU A 140 0.26 -16.12 50.77
N THR A 141 0.69 -15.84 49.59
CA THR A 141 -0.07 -15.03 48.60
C THR A 141 -0.22 -15.83 47.32
N ALA A 142 -1.43 -15.88 46.79
CA ALA A 142 -1.71 -16.47 45.48
C ALA A 142 -2.15 -15.39 44.49
N THR A 143 -1.62 -15.44 43.30
CA THR A 143 -2.00 -14.51 42.22
C THR A 143 -2.49 -15.28 41.02
N LEU A 144 -3.70 -14.95 40.55
CA LEU A 144 -4.27 -15.44 39.31
C LEU A 144 -4.26 -14.32 38.29
N THR A 145 -3.69 -14.59 37.13
CA THR A 145 -3.69 -13.67 36.01
C THR A 145 -4.30 -14.34 34.78
N ALA A 146 -5.29 -13.71 34.20
CA ALA A 146 -5.87 -14.11 32.91
C ALA A 146 -5.75 -12.98 31.93
N GLN A 147 -5.28 -13.28 30.72
CA GLN A 147 -5.12 -12.32 29.62
C GLN A 147 -5.68 -12.91 28.35
N GLY A 148 -6.36 -12.08 27.59
CA GLY A 148 -6.87 -12.45 26.29
C GLY A 148 -6.82 -11.28 25.31
N ASN A 149 -6.59 -11.58 24.05
CA ASN A 149 -6.73 -10.58 22.99
C ASN A 149 -7.36 -11.21 21.76
N ILE A 150 -8.17 -10.41 21.08
CA ILE A 150 -8.74 -10.74 19.77
C ILE A 150 -8.29 -9.65 18.83
N ARG A 151 -7.61 -10.04 17.73
CA ARG A 151 -7.18 -9.15 16.69
C ARG A 151 -7.87 -9.50 15.38
N SER A 152 -8.49 -8.52 14.78
CA SER A 152 -9.01 -8.59 13.41
C SER A 152 -8.19 -7.66 12.52
N GLN A 153 -7.67 -8.19 11.44
CA GLN A 153 -6.91 -7.41 10.48
C GLN A 153 -7.49 -7.65 9.08
N LYS A 154 -7.74 -6.56 8.39
CA LYS A 154 -7.99 -6.55 6.95
C LYS A 154 -6.83 -5.82 6.30
N ALA A 155 -6.14 -6.48 5.40
CA ALA A 155 -5.04 -5.88 4.64
C ALA A 155 -5.40 -5.89 3.16
N PRO A 156 -4.97 -4.90 2.38
CA PRO A 156 -5.07 -4.98 0.94
C PRO A 156 -4.34 -6.23 0.46
N GLY A 157 -4.90 -6.88 -0.57
CA GLY A 157 -4.27 -8.04 -1.16
C GLY A 157 -2.86 -7.66 -1.65
N THR A 158 -1.84 -8.22 -1.02
CA THR A 158 -0.48 -8.08 -1.53
C THR A 158 -0.24 -9.17 -2.55
N MET A 159 0.14 -8.78 -3.76
CA MET A 159 0.72 -9.75 -4.68
C MET A 159 1.96 -10.39 -4.03
N PRO A 160 2.14 -11.70 -4.17
CA PRO A 160 3.31 -12.36 -3.61
C PRO A 160 4.57 -11.68 -4.17
N GLN A 161 5.45 -11.27 -3.28
CA GLN A 161 6.75 -10.73 -3.66
C GLN A 161 7.51 -11.84 -4.39
N ARG A 162 7.74 -11.65 -5.67
CA ARG A 162 8.59 -12.56 -6.43
C ARG A 162 10.05 -12.18 -6.19
N LYS A 163 10.83 -13.14 -5.73
CA LYS A 163 12.28 -12.99 -5.66
C LYS A 163 12.87 -13.37 -7.01
N ASN A 164 13.54 -12.43 -7.64
CA ASN A 164 14.39 -12.78 -8.78
C ASN A 164 15.66 -13.43 -8.26
N ASN A 165 15.70 -14.75 -8.34
CA ASN A 165 16.84 -15.54 -7.83
C ASN A 165 18.14 -15.26 -8.58
N ALA A 166 18.08 -14.81 -9.83
CA ALA A 166 19.27 -14.49 -10.64
C ALA A 166 19.90 -13.16 -10.23
N LEU A 167 19.11 -12.20 -9.78
CA LEU A 167 19.56 -10.86 -9.40
C LEU A 167 19.57 -10.63 -7.88
N GLY A 168 19.06 -11.57 -7.10
CA GLY A 168 18.97 -11.45 -5.65
C GLY A 168 18.01 -10.36 -5.14
N VAL A 169 17.20 -9.75 -6.01
CA VAL A 169 16.30 -8.65 -5.71
C VAL A 169 14.83 -9.07 -5.69
N PHE A 170 14.03 -8.37 -4.92
CA PHE A 170 12.58 -8.56 -4.92
C PHE A 170 11.97 -7.81 -6.10
N GLU A 171 11.17 -8.51 -6.89
CA GLU A 171 10.37 -7.92 -7.95
C GLU A 171 9.00 -7.53 -7.39
N ARG A 172 8.59 -6.30 -7.68
CA ARG A 172 7.23 -5.83 -7.42
C ARG A 172 6.48 -5.77 -8.74
N ASP A 173 5.32 -6.41 -8.78
CA ASP A 173 4.46 -6.44 -9.97
C ASP A 173 3.43 -5.30 -9.96
N PHE A 174 3.76 -4.13 -9.42
CA PHE A 174 2.82 -3.02 -9.47
C PHE A 174 3.43 -1.77 -10.11
N ASP A 175 2.62 -1.15 -10.90
CA ASP A 175 2.92 -0.05 -11.79
C ASP A 175 2.68 1.31 -11.16
N ILE A 176 2.10 1.32 -9.98
CA ILE A 176 1.68 2.53 -9.31
C ILE A 176 2.83 3.02 -8.45
N ASN A 177 3.37 4.16 -8.81
CA ASN A 177 4.24 4.92 -7.95
C ASN A 177 3.42 5.97 -7.21
N PRO A 178 3.20 5.83 -5.89
CA PRO A 178 2.41 6.79 -5.13
C PRO A 178 3.07 8.18 -5.05
N PHE A 179 4.34 8.29 -5.41
CA PHE A 179 5.09 9.54 -5.43
C PHE A 179 5.17 10.19 -6.81
N SER A 180 4.41 9.71 -7.76
CA SER A 180 4.27 10.33 -9.07
C SER A 180 2.83 10.33 -9.52
N TYR A 181 2.46 11.30 -10.35
CA TYR A 181 1.17 11.26 -11.01
C TYR A 181 1.16 10.12 -12.02
N ALA A 182 0.14 9.29 -11.97
CA ALA A 182 0.02 8.23 -12.93
C ALA A 182 -0.36 8.78 -14.29
N LEU A 183 0.41 8.40 -15.26
CA LEU A 183 0.14 8.64 -16.65
C LEU A 183 -0.71 7.47 -17.15
N GLY A 184 -2.01 7.60 -17.05
CA GLY A 184 -2.93 6.64 -17.60
C GLY A 184 -3.37 5.55 -16.64
N THR A 185 -4.39 5.86 -15.94
CA THR A 185 -5.42 4.93 -15.53
C THR A 185 -6.48 4.90 -16.61
N SER A 186 -6.59 3.86 -17.30
CA SER A 186 -7.83 3.51 -17.99
C SER A 186 -8.55 2.52 -17.14
#